data_a42d24c423f39432e703173ad78f8543
#
_entry.id   a42d24c423f39432e703173ad78f8543
#
_cell.length_a   1.000
_cell.length_b   1.000
_cell.length_c   1.000
_cell.angle_alpha   90.00
_cell.angle_beta   90.00
_cell.angle_gamma   90.00
#
_symmetry.space_group_name_H-M   'P 1'
#
loop_
_entity.id
_entity.type
_entity.pdbx_description
1 polymer ?
#
loop_
_entity_poly.entity_id
_entity_poly.type
_entity_poly.pdbx_seq_one_letter_code
_entity_poly.pdbx_strand_id
1 'polypeptide(L)' 'MTCFYCKGSMAEATTTHVVEIGECVIIIKHVPCLKCRQCGEVVYTGSVVERLEQITEQLEKTLTEVAIVNYSAA' A
#
# COMPACT_ATOMS: atom_id res chain seq x y z
N MET A 1 -0.12 -18.10 -5.42
CA MET A 1 -0.03 -17.84 -3.99
C MET A 1 -1.39 -18.04 -3.33
N THR A 2 -1.40 -18.53 -2.11
CA THR A 2 -2.63 -18.87 -1.40
C THR A 2 -2.85 -17.90 -0.25
N CYS A 3 -4.10 -17.48 -0.05
CA CYS A 3 -4.46 -16.59 1.03
C CYS A 3 -4.21 -17.23 2.40
N PHE A 4 -3.63 -16.47 3.31
CA PHE A 4 -3.31 -16.93 4.66
C PHE A 4 -4.57 -17.24 5.49
N TYR A 5 -5.65 -16.51 5.25
CA TYR A 5 -6.85 -16.57 6.09
C TYR A 5 -7.88 -17.59 5.58
N CYS A 6 -8.17 -17.57 4.30
CA CYS A 6 -9.23 -18.42 3.74
C CYS A 6 -8.72 -19.49 2.78
N LYS A 7 -7.42 -19.51 2.49
CA LYS A 7 -6.76 -20.42 1.54
C LYS A 7 -7.27 -20.30 0.10
N GLY A 8 -7.94 -19.21 -0.22
CA GLY A 8 -8.35 -18.91 -1.59
C GLY A 8 -7.17 -18.48 -2.44
N SER A 9 -7.37 -18.39 -3.76
CA SER A 9 -6.32 -17.94 -4.67
C SER A 9 -6.12 -16.43 -4.59
N MET A 10 -4.85 -16.03 -4.69
CA MET A 10 -4.46 -14.62 -4.76
C MET A 10 -4.27 -14.20 -6.21
N ALA A 11 -4.65 -12.98 -6.54
CA ALA A 11 -4.47 -12.41 -7.86
C ALA A 11 -3.77 -11.06 -7.76
N GLU A 12 -3.03 -10.70 -8.81
CA GLU A 12 -2.42 -9.38 -8.91
C GLU A 12 -3.51 -8.31 -9.03
N ALA A 13 -3.35 -7.24 -8.27
CA ALA A 13 -4.30 -6.14 -8.23
C ALA A 13 -3.58 -4.86 -7.82
N THR A 14 -4.31 -3.76 -7.73
CA THR A 14 -3.83 -2.51 -7.16
C THR A 14 -4.78 -2.06 -6.07
N THR A 15 -4.25 -1.33 -5.10
CA THR A 15 -5.03 -0.82 -3.99
C THR A 15 -4.53 0.56 -3.57
N THR A 16 -5.26 1.22 -2.69
CA THR A 16 -4.86 2.47 -2.07
C THR A 16 -4.35 2.17 -0.67
N HIS A 17 -3.14 2.63 -0.37
CA HIS A 17 -2.52 2.45 0.94
C HIS A 17 -2.56 3.77 1.70
N VAL A 18 -3.09 3.77 2.91
CA VAL A 18 -3.21 4.97 3.75
C VAL A 18 -2.32 4.81 4.97
N VAL A 19 -1.49 5.82 5.22
CA VAL A 19 -0.59 5.87 6.37
C VAL A 19 -0.90 7.11 7.19
N GLU A 20 -1.08 6.95 8.47
CA GLU A 20 -1.25 8.07 9.39
C GLU A 20 0.03 8.26 10.20
N ILE A 21 0.59 9.47 10.17
CA ILE A 21 1.79 9.83 10.92
C ILE A 21 1.46 11.07 11.73
N GLY A 22 1.23 10.90 13.04
CA GLY A 22 0.79 12.00 13.88
C GLY A 22 -0.55 12.56 13.36
N GLU A 23 -0.57 13.82 12.97
CA GLU A 23 -1.75 14.47 12.39
C GLU A 23 -1.72 14.46 10.86
N CYS A 24 -0.70 13.89 10.26
CA CYS A 24 -0.53 13.84 8.81
C CYS A 24 -1.06 12.52 8.25
N VAL A 25 -1.66 12.59 7.05
CA VAL A 25 -2.16 11.42 6.33
C VAL A 25 -1.53 11.35 4.96
N ILE A 26 -0.97 10.21 4.62
CA ILE A 26 -0.39 9.93 3.31
C ILE A 26 -1.25 8.89 2.61
N ILE A 27 -1.74 9.24 1.42
CA ILE A 27 -2.55 8.33 0.59
C ILE A 27 -1.73 7.97 -0.65
N ILE A 28 -1.40 6.69 -0.79
CA ILE A 28 -0.62 6.19 -1.92
C ILE A 28 -1.56 5.36 -2.79
N LYS A 29 -1.79 5.82 -4.01
CA LYS A 29 -2.71 5.18 -4.96
C LYS A 29 -1.98 4.23 -5.89
N HIS A 30 -2.72 3.26 -6.41
CA HIS A 30 -2.24 2.28 -7.39
C HIS A 30 -1.04 1.47 -6.90
N VAL A 31 -1.11 1.06 -5.65
CA VAL A 31 -0.08 0.21 -5.04
C VAL A 31 -0.26 -1.22 -5.52
N PRO A 32 0.77 -1.83 -6.14
CA PRO A 32 0.69 -3.23 -6.55
C PRO A 32 0.50 -4.14 -5.35
N CYS A 33 -0.41 -5.08 -5.45
CA CYS A 33 -0.68 -6.01 -4.36
C CYS A 33 -1.15 -7.35 -4.89
N LEU A 34 -1.26 -8.31 -3.98
CA LEU A 34 -1.95 -9.57 -4.21
C LEU A 34 -3.23 -9.53 -3.41
N LYS A 35 -4.35 -9.76 -4.06
CA LYS A 35 -5.67 -9.72 -3.45
C LYS A 35 -6.34 -11.08 -3.52
N CYS A 36 -6.87 -11.55 -2.41
CA CYS A 36 -7.61 -12.79 -2.35
C CYS A 36 -8.95 -12.65 -3.08
N ARG A 37 -9.25 -13.62 -3.94
CA ARG A 37 -10.49 -13.62 -4.71
C ARG A 37 -11.71 -13.97 -3.88
N GLN A 38 -11.53 -14.60 -2.72
CA GLN A 38 -12.63 -15.01 -1.86
C GLN A 38 -12.92 -14.00 -0.76
N CYS A 39 -11.93 -13.68 0.07
CA CYS A 39 -12.14 -12.81 1.24
C CYS A 39 -11.75 -11.36 1.03
N GLY A 40 -11.12 -11.02 -0.09
CA GLY A 40 -10.69 -9.66 -0.37
C GLY A 40 -9.45 -9.21 0.39
N GLU A 41 -8.76 -10.11 1.09
CA GLU A 41 -7.55 -9.78 1.84
C GLU A 41 -6.44 -9.31 0.89
N VAL A 42 -5.70 -8.29 1.32
CA VAL A 42 -4.62 -7.67 0.53
C VAL A 42 -3.28 -7.99 1.17
N VAL A 43 -2.34 -8.43 0.33
CA VAL A 43 -0.97 -8.74 0.75
C VAL A 43 0.00 -7.99 -0.16
N TYR A 44 1.01 -7.37 0.42
CA TYR A 44 2.10 -6.74 -0.31
C TYR A 44 3.32 -7.63 -0.34
N THR A 45 4.05 -7.63 -1.47
CA THR A 45 5.35 -8.29 -1.54
C THR A 45 6.38 -7.47 -0.76
N GLY A 46 7.53 -8.09 -0.42
CA GLY A 46 8.58 -7.38 0.32
C GLY A 46 9.10 -6.13 -0.39
N SER A 47 9.24 -6.18 -1.71
CA SER A 47 9.70 -5.04 -2.49
C SER A 47 8.71 -3.88 -2.46
N VAL A 48 7.41 -4.17 -2.45
CA VAL A 48 6.37 -3.14 -2.34
C VAL A 48 6.38 -2.51 -0.95
N VAL A 49 6.48 -3.31 0.10
CA VAL A 49 6.58 -2.81 1.49
C VAL A 49 7.77 -1.87 1.63
N GLU A 50 8.92 -2.26 1.11
CA GLU A 50 10.13 -1.46 1.16
C GLU A 50 9.96 -0.11 0.43
N ARG A 51 9.33 -0.15 -0.74
CA ARG A 51 9.05 1.07 -1.51
C ARG A 51 8.06 1.98 -0.80
N LEU A 52 7.03 1.42 -0.17
CA LEU A 52 6.06 2.20 0.62
C LEU A 52 6.74 2.90 1.79
N GLU A 53 7.66 2.24 2.46
CA GLU A 53 8.44 2.85 3.53
C GLU A 53 9.29 4.01 3.04
N GLN A 54 9.95 3.85 1.89
CA GLN A 54 10.74 4.92 1.27
C GLN A 54 9.89 6.13 0.91
N ILE A 55 8.72 5.92 0.30
CA ILE A 55 7.80 7.00 -0.05
C ILE A 55 7.33 7.72 1.20
N THR A 56 6.98 6.98 2.24
CA THR A 56 6.54 7.54 3.52
C THR A 56 7.63 8.39 4.16
N GLU A 57 8.85 7.92 4.19
CA GLU A 57 9.98 8.66 4.76
C GLU A 57 10.23 9.98 4.03
N GLN A 58 10.17 9.96 2.71
CA GLN A 58 10.40 11.17 1.91
C GLN A 58 9.30 12.20 2.13
N LEU A 59 8.05 11.76 2.15
CA LEU A 59 6.91 12.65 2.33
C LEU A 59 6.79 13.18 3.75
N GLU A 60 7.19 12.39 4.74
CA GLU A 60 7.18 12.79 6.14
C GLU A 60 7.97 14.06 6.40
N LYS A 61 9.03 14.28 5.62
CA LYS A 61 9.91 15.46 5.76
C LYS A 61 9.31 16.73 5.16
N THR A 62 8.34 16.60 4.28
CA THR A 62 7.78 17.74 3.53
C THR A 62 6.29 17.94 3.73
N LEU A 63 5.69 17.14 4.61
CA LEU A 63 4.24 17.11 4.79
C LEU A 63 3.67 18.36 5.43
N THR A 64 2.51 18.76 4.93
CA THR A 64 1.61 19.67 5.61
C THR A 64 0.59 18.87 6.42
N GLU A 65 -0.54 18.49 5.84
CA GLU A 65 -1.58 17.72 6.52
C GLU A 65 -1.92 16.43 5.77
N VAL A 66 -2.11 16.52 4.46
CA VAL A 66 -2.49 15.40 3.61
C VAL A 66 -1.63 15.37 2.37
N ALA A 67 -1.12 14.21 2.00
CA ALA A 67 -0.41 13.99 0.75
C ALA A 67 -1.08 12.85 -0.01
N ILE A 68 -1.34 13.05 -1.30
CA ILE A 68 -1.90 12.02 -2.18
C ILE A 68 -0.92 11.83 -3.32
N VAL A 69 -0.39 10.62 -3.46
CA VAL A 69 0.60 10.29 -4.49
C VAL A 69 0.25 8.98 -5.18
N ASN A 70 0.75 8.82 -6.41
CA ASN A 70 0.70 7.54 -7.10
C ASN A 70 1.97 6.75 -6.82
N TYR A 71 1.86 5.48 -6.57
CA TYR A 71 3.00 4.61 -6.29
C TYR A 71 4.08 4.70 -7.37
N SER A 72 3.68 4.68 -8.63
CA SER A 72 4.61 4.71 -9.77
C SER A 72 5.24 6.09 -10.01
N ALA A 73 4.65 7.15 -9.49
CA ALA A 73 5.13 8.51 -9.68
C ALA A 73 5.93 9.06 -8.49
N ALA A 74 5.91 8.32 -7.40
CA ALA A 74 6.58 8.74 -6.16
C ALA A 74 8.06 8.42 -6.13
#